data_9206a57e0c2ff27dfd6a3c5e0a331de1
#
_entry.id   9206a57e0c2ff27dfd6a3c5e0a331de1
#
_cell.length_a   1.000
_cell.length_b   1.000
_cell.length_c   1.000
_cell.angle_alpha   90.00
_cell.angle_beta   90.00
_cell.angle_gamma   90.00
#
_symmetry.space_group_name_H-M   'P 1'
#
loop_
_entity.id
_entity.type
_entity.pdbx_description
1 polymer ?
#
loop_
_entity_poly.entity_id
_entity_poly.type
_entity_poly.pdbx_seq_one_letter_code
_entity_poly.pdbx_strand_id
1 'polypeptide(L)'
;HRTAQRVAQQRGQMVINVSERRKSITIYKGKIKYKLNNISVVAEQATQALKTLEKYRNVLDREIYKLTLLELEDLVTMDEVASIAQRFEMIYRIKKELKIYVAELGTEGRLIKLQIKELLLELKEEKINFIKDYYKGEKEDFDINAINAVLEKLTDTELLELEKFASILGHGKTHNSLYNK
;
A
#
# COMPACT_ATOMS: atom_id res chain seq x y z
N HIS A 1 -24.12 -24.32 -7.71
CA HIS A 1 -23.84 -22.97 -7.18
C HIS A 1 -24.97 -22.44 -6.26
N ARG A 2 -26.26 -22.53 -6.65
CA ARG A 2 -27.39 -22.05 -5.82
C ARG A 2 -27.51 -22.82 -4.50
N THR A 3 -27.29 -24.13 -4.51
CA THR A 3 -27.36 -24.98 -3.30
C THR A 3 -26.25 -24.63 -2.31
N ALA A 4 -25.00 -24.50 -2.77
CA ALA A 4 -23.86 -24.12 -1.94
C ALA A 4 -24.07 -22.74 -1.27
N GLN A 5 -24.59 -21.78 -2.02
CA GLN A 5 -24.91 -20.44 -1.50
C GLN A 5 -26.01 -20.48 -0.44
N ARG A 6 -27.10 -21.25 -0.67
CA ARG A 6 -28.19 -21.40 0.31
C ARG A 6 -27.72 -22.03 1.60
N VAL A 7 -26.89 -23.09 1.53
CA VAL A 7 -26.34 -23.75 2.72
C VAL A 7 -25.45 -22.79 3.52
N ALA A 8 -24.57 -22.02 2.84
CA ALA A 8 -23.74 -21.03 3.50
C ALA A 8 -24.55 -19.93 4.20
N GLN A 9 -25.64 -19.48 3.56
CA GLN A 9 -26.52 -18.44 4.13
C GLN A 9 -27.34 -18.94 5.32
N GLN A 10 -27.89 -20.17 5.22
CA GLN A 10 -28.77 -20.71 6.27
C GLN A 10 -28.01 -21.17 7.51
N ARG A 11 -26.81 -21.76 7.33
CA ARG A 11 -26.03 -22.33 8.44
C ARG A 11 -24.88 -21.45 8.92
N GLY A 12 -24.59 -20.33 8.25
CA GLY A 12 -23.45 -19.46 8.58
C GLY A 12 -22.08 -20.11 8.37
N GLN A 13 -22.05 -21.34 7.86
CA GLN A 13 -20.81 -22.10 7.64
C GLN A 13 -20.15 -21.73 6.30
N MET A 14 -18.84 -21.93 6.25
CA MET A 14 -18.06 -21.77 5.01
C MET A 14 -18.32 -22.98 4.10
N VAL A 15 -18.69 -22.72 2.85
CA VAL A 15 -18.89 -23.76 1.82
C VAL A 15 -17.97 -23.51 0.66
N ILE A 16 -17.19 -24.50 0.31
CA ILE A 16 -16.29 -24.48 -0.86
C ILE A 16 -16.97 -25.28 -1.97
N ASN A 17 -17.19 -24.64 -3.11
CA ASN A 17 -17.76 -25.28 -4.30
C ASN A 17 -16.68 -25.37 -5.40
N VAL A 18 -16.33 -26.60 -5.74
CA VAL A 18 -15.39 -26.90 -6.83
C VAL A 18 -16.20 -27.31 -8.07
N SER A 19 -15.97 -26.63 -9.18
CA SER A 19 -16.58 -26.95 -10.47
C SER A 19 -15.53 -27.40 -11.47
N GLU A 20 -15.42 -28.69 -11.69
CA GLU A 20 -14.50 -29.28 -12.68
C GLU A 20 -14.79 -28.78 -14.10
N ARG A 21 -16.07 -28.73 -14.47
CA ARG A 21 -16.50 -28.25 -15.79
C ARG A 21 -16.08 -26.81 -16.07
N ARG A 22 -16.08 -25.95 -15.06
CA ARG A 22 -15.73 -24.52 -15.19
C ARG A 22 -14.30 -24.23 -14.72
N LYS A 23 -13.57 -25.23 -14.26
CA LYS A 23 -12.24 -25.09 -13.65
C LYS A 23 -12.19 -23.92 -12.65
N SER A 24 -13.20 -23.87 -11.78
CA SER A 24 -13.36 -22.75 -10.84
C SER A 24 -13.71 -23.21 -9.44
N ILE A 25 -13.11 -22.57 -8.46
CA ILE A 25 -13.38 -22.78 -7.04
C ILE A 25 -14.09 -21.50 -6.53
N THR A 26 -15.20 -21.69 -5.82
CA THR A 26 -15.95 -20.58 -5.25
C THR A 26 -16.20 -20.85 -3.77
N ILE A 27 -15.84 -19.89 -2.93
CA ILE A 27 -16.03 -19.92 -1.48
C ILE A 27 -17.25 -19.10 -1.14
N TYR A 28 -18.14 -19.66 -0.32
CA TYR A 28 -19.32 -18.98 0.22
C TYR A 28 -19.22 -18.95 1.74
N LYS A 29 -19.46 -17.78 2.36
CA LYS A 29 -19.57 -17.62 3.82
C LYS A 29 -20.65 -16.59 4.13
N GLY A 30 -21.78 -17.04 4.67
CA GLY A 30 -22.95 -16.17 4.84
C GLY A 30 -23.40 -15.56 3.51
N LYS A 31 -23.38 -14.23 3.42
CA LYS A 31 -23.72 -13.48 2.19
C LYS A 31 -22.50 -13.28 1.25
N ILE A 32 -21.30 -13.58 1.73
CA ILE A 32 -20.06 -13.37 0.98
C ILE A 32 -19.87 -14.51 -0.02
N LYS A 33 -19.56 -14.14 -1.26
CA LYS A 33 -19.20 -15.05 -2.34
C LYS A 33 -17.84 -14.61 -2.90
N TYR A 34 -16.86 -15.49 -2.84
CA TYR A 34 -15.52 -15.25 -3.37
C TYR A 34 -15.16 -16.33 -4.39
N LYS A 35 -14.88 -15.94 -5.63
CA LYS A 35 -14.43 -16.85 -6.68
C LYS A 35 -12.92 -16.75 -6.81
N LEU A 36 -12.21 -17.85 -6.59
CA LEU A 36 -10.77 -17.94 -6.83
C LEU A 36 -10.48 -17.80 -8.32
N ASN A 37 -9.46 -17.02 -8.64
CA ASN A 37 -8.97 -16.88 -10.00
C ASN A 37 -8.13 -18.10 -10.42
N ASN A 38 -7.81 -18.21 -11.71
CA ASN A 38 -6.86 -19.22 -12.19
C ASN A 38 -5.47 -18.89 -11.61
N ILE A 39 -4.79 -19.90 -11.07
CA ILE A 39 -3.49 -19.73 -10.40
C ILE A 39 -2.43 -19.09 -11.31
N SER A 40 -2.43 -19.40 -12.61
CA SER A 40 -1.51 -18.78 -13.57
C SER A 40 -1.75 -17.30 -13.75
N VAL A 41 -3.03 -16.87 -13.76
CA VAL A 41 -3.40 -15.44 -13.85
C VAL A 41 -3.00 -14.71 -12.58
N VAL A 42 -3.24 -15.31 -11.41
CA VAL A 42 -2.83 -14.72 -10.13
C VAL A 42 -1.32 -14.60 -10.02
N ALA A 43 -0.57 -15.62 -10.48
CA ALA A 43 0.89 -15.59 -10.50
C ALA A 43 1.44 -14.49 -11.41
N GLU A 44 0.84 -14.28 -12.58
CA GLU A 44 1.20 -13.19 -13.49
C GLU A 44 0.93 -11.81 -12.87
N GLN A 45 -0.27 -11.62 -12.30
CA GLN A 45 -0.63 -10.39 -11.60
C GLN A 45 0.29 -10.12 -10.42
N ALA A 46 0.61 -11.13 -9.61
CA ALA A 46 1.54 -11.01 -8.49
C ALA A 46 2.95 -10.62 -8.96
N THR A 47 3.44 -11.21 -10.05
CA THR A 47 4.74 -10.89 -10.62
C THR A 47 4.78 -9.44 -11.14
N GLN A 48 3.73 -8.99 -11.80
CA GLN A 48 3.63 -7.63 -12.30
C GLN A 48 3.56 -6.62 -11.14
N ALA A 49 2.75 -6.89 -10.12
CA ALA A 49 2.66 -6.05 -8.93
C ALA A 49 3.99 -6.00 -8.17
N LEU A 50 4.73 -7.11 -8.08
CA LEU A 50 6.05 -7.17 -7.49
C LEU A 50 7.06 -6.29 -8.24
N LYS A 51 7.11 -6.35 -9.57
CA LYS A 51 7.96 -5.47 -10.40
C LYS A 51 7.61 -3.98 -10.19
N THR A 52 6.32 -3.69 -10.02
CA THR A 52 5.87 -2.33 -9.72
C THR A 52 6.35 -1.90 -8.34
N LEU A 53 6.27 -2.78 -7.34
CA LEU A 53 6.78 -2.53 -6.00
C LEU A 53 8.28 -2.23 -6.01
N GLU A 54 9.08 -3.04 -6.71
CA GLU A 54 10.53 -2.83 -6.90
C GLU A 54 10.83 -1.44 -7.50
N LYS A 55 10.09 -1.08 -8.55
CA LYS A 55 10.23 0.23 -9.19
C LYS A 55 9.94 1.37 -8.21
N TYR A 56 8.84 1.28 -7.45
CA TYR A 56 8.48 2.32 -6.49
C TYR A 56 9.48 2.39 -5.33
N ARG A 57 9.99 1.25 -4.85
CA ARG A 57 11.05 1.23 -3.82
C ARG A 57 12.32 1.93 -4.31
N ASN A 58 12.80 1.59 -5.51
CA ASN A 58 13.98 2.21 -6.10
C ASN A 58 13.82 3.73 -6.31
N VAL A 59 12.60 4.18 -6.67
CA VAL A 59 12.30 5.62 -6.79
C VAL A 59 12.32 6.27 -5.43
N LEU A 60 11.70 5.65 -4.41
CA LEU A 60 11.69 6.15 -3.04
C LEU A 60 13.10 6.34 -2.50
N ASP A 61 13.97 5.32 -2.64
CA ASP A 61 15.35 5.38 -2.16
C ASP A 61 16.13 6.54 -2.79
N ARG A 62 15.93 6.75 -4.08
CA ARG A 62 16.54 7.85 -4.82
C ARG A 62 15.99 9.22 -4.39
N GLU A 63 14.69 9.33 -4.16
CA GLU A 63 14.08 10.59 -3.70
C GLU A 63 14.50 10.92 -2.26
N ILE A 64 14.60 9.92 -1.37
CA ILE A 64 15.14 10.13 -0.01
C ILE A 64 16.61 10.58 -0.06
N TYR A 65 17.44 9.93 -0.90
CA TYR A 65 18.83 10.36 -1.08
C TYR A 65 18.94 11.79 -1.59
N LYS A 66 18.13 12.17 -2.60
CA LYS A 66 18.05 13.55 -3.09
C LYS A 66 17.62 14.52 -1.98
N LEU A 67 16.62 14.14 -1.18
CA LEU A 67 16.14 14.96 -0.07
C LEU A 67 17.27 15.25 0.93
N THR A 68 18.07 14.23 1.30
CA THR A 68 19.22 14.42 2.21
C THR A 68 20.23 15.42 1.67
N LEU A 69 20.46 15.45 0.35
CA LEU A 69 21.35 16.47 -0.25
C LEU A 69 20.74 17.87 -0.18
N LEU A 70 19.44 17.99 -0.44
CA LEU A 70 18.73 19.26 -0.33
C LEU A 70 18.67 19.80 1.11
N GLU A 71 18.60 18.89 2.10
CA GLU A 71 18.67 19.25 3.52
C GLU A 71 20.02 19.90 3.88
N LEU A 72 21.12 19.35 3.35
CA LEU A 72 22.47 19.91 3.57
C LEU A 72 22.65 21.33 2.98
N GLU A 73 21.86 21.67 1.97
CA GLU A 73 21.91 22.95 1.27
C GLU A 73 20.79 23.91 1.71
N ASP A 74 19.92 23.52 2.66
CA ASP A 74 18.73 24.25 3.10
C ASP A 74 17.75 24.58 1.94
N LEU A 75 17.66 23.69 0.93
CA LEU A 75 16.86 23.88 -0.28
C LEU A 75 15.62 22.99 -0.35
N VAL A 76 15.25 22.33 0.73
CA VAL A 76 14.07 21.43 0.78
C VAL A 76 12.79 22.21 0.54
N THR A 77 11.95 21.70 -0.38
CA THR A 77 10.60 22.21 -0.62
C THR A 77 9.55 21.20 -0.19
N MET A 78 8.31 21.65 0.00
CA MET A 78 7.20 20.75 0.31
C MET A 78 6.84 19.81 -0.85
N ASP A 79 7.21 20.16 -2.08
CA ASP A 79 6.98 19.27 -3.23
C ASP A 79 7.81 17.96 -3.10
N GLU A 80 9.08 18.05 -2.71
CA GLU A 80 9.92 16.87 -2.45
C GLU A 80 9.36 16.03 -1.30
N VAL A 81 9.00 16.68 -0.19
CA VAL A 81 8.45 16.00 0.99
C VAL A 81 7.13 15.32 0.67
N ALA A 82 6.21 16.01 0.00
CA ALA A 82 4.92 15.47 -0.39
C ALA A 82 5.06 14.31 -1.39
N SER A 83 6.02 14.40 -2.33
CA SER A 83 6.33 13.32 -3.28
C SER A 83 6.79 12.06 -2.56
N ILE A 84 7.69 12.18 -1.59
CA ILE A 84 8.19 11.04 -0.80
C ILE A 84 7.06 10.43 0.04
N ALA A 85 6.23 11.25 0.71
CA ALA A 85 5.07 10.77 1.45
C ALA A 85 4.09 10.00 0.56
N GLN A 86 3.84 10.50 -0.66
CA GLN A 86 3.04 9.84 -1.68
C GLN A 86 3.64 8.47 -2.07
N ARG A 87 4.98 8.38 -2.27
CA ARG A 87 5.66 7.12 -2.61
C ARG A 87 5.50 6.08 -1.53
N PHE A 88 5.66 6.45 -0.26
CA PHE A 88 5.39 5.55 0.86
C PHE A 88 3.98 4.97 0.78
N GLU A 89 2.96 5.82 0.56
CA GLU A 89 1.57 5.35 0.49
C GLU A 89 1.32 4.44 -0.71
N MET A 90 1.86 4.76 -1.89
CA MET A 90 1.76 3.90 -3.08
C MET A 90 2.38 2.52 -2.84
N ILE A 91 3.54 2.44 -2.17
CA ILE A 91 4.19 1.17 -1.81
C ILE A 91 3.28 0.37 -0.86
N TYR A 92 2.66 1.02 0.14
CA TYR A 92 1.76 0.33 1.07
C TYR A 92 0.50 -0.22 0.38
N ARG A 93 -0.05 0.48 -0.63
CA ARG A 93 -1.19 0.00 -1.42
C ARG A 93 -0.81 -1.21 -2.26
N ILE A 94 0.31 -1.17 -2.98
CA ILE A 94 0.81 -2.32 -3.75
C ILE A 94 1.09 -3.51 -2.82
N LYS A 95 1.68 -3.29 -1.64
CA LYS A 95 1.87 -4.33 -0.63
C LYS A 95 0.56 -4.97 -0.21
N LYS A 96 -0.51 -4.18 -0.03
CA LYS A 96 -1.85 -4.66 0.37
C LYS A 96 -2.45 -5.54 -0.72
N GLU A 97 -2.31 -5.15 -1.98
CA GLU A 97 -2.73 -5.93 -3.14
C GLU A 97 -1.94 -7.24 -3.26
N LEU A 98 -0.61 -7.17 -3.17
CA LEU A 98 0.27 -8.34 -3.20
C LEU A 98 -0.05 -9.37 -2.11
N LYS A 99 -0.49 -8.95 -0.92
CA LYS A 99 -0.92 -9.87 0.13
C LYS A 99 -2.10 -10.74 -0.31
N ILE A 100 -3.03 -10.19 -1.09
CA ILE A 100 -4.18 -10.93 -1.62
C ILE A 100 -3.71 -11.98 -2.61
N TYR A 101 -2.84 -11.61 -3.57
CA TYR A 101 -2.29 -12.55 -4.55
C TYR A 101 -1.49 -13.67 -3.90
N VAL A 102 -0.63 -13.33 -2.92
CA VAL A 102 0.16 -14.34 -2.18
C VAL A 102 -0.76 -15.31 -1.42
N ALA A 103 -1.86 -14.81 -0.84
CA ALA A 103 -2.84 -15.67 -0.17
C ALA A 103 -3.55 -16.62 -1.14
N GLU A 104 -3.90 -16.15 -2.35
CA GLU A 104 -4.51 -17.00 -3.39
C GLU A 104 -3.53 -18.02 -3.96
N LEU A 105 -2.25 -17.68 -4.10
CA LEU A 105 -1.20 -18.58 -4.58
C LEU A 105 -0.82 -19.66 -3.56
N GLY A 106 -1.06 -19.44 -2.28
CA GLY A 106 -0.71 -20.39 -1.23
C GLY A 106 0.79 -20.72 -1.22
N THR A 107 1.15 -22.00 -1.35
CA THR A 107 2.55 -22.47 -1.36
C THR A 107 3.38 -21.90 -2.52
N GLU A 108 2.75 -21.73 -3.69
CA GLU A 108 3.40 -21.17 -4.88
C GLU A 108 3.80 -19.68 -4.68
N GLY A 109 3.10 -18.96 -3.80
CA GLY A 109 3.40 -17.57 -3.46
C GLY A 109 4.60 -17.37 -2.52
N ARG A 110 5.27 -18.46 -2.06
CA ARG A 110 6.34 -18.38 -1.05
C ARG A 110 7.51 -17.48 -1.46
N LEU A 111 7.98 -17.60 -2.69
CA LEU A 111 9.12 -16.79 -3.18
C LEU A 111 8.74 -15.32 -3.30
N ILE A 112 7.55 -15.03 -3.82
CA ILE A 112 7.03 -13.65 -3.90
C ILE A 112 6.93 -13.04 -2.51
N LYS A 113 6.45 -13.80 -1.52
CA LYS A 113 6.39 -13.34 -0.13
C LYS A 113 7.76 -12.99 0.45
N LEU A 114 8.81 -13.76 0.12
CA LEU A 114 10.18 -13.48 0.55
C LEU A 114 10.71 -12.20 -0.11
N GLN A 115 10.49 -12.03 -1.41
CA GLN A 115 10.90 -10.82 -2.14
C GLN A 115 10.21 -9.57 -1.59
N ILE A 116 8.90 -9.65 -1.31
CA ILE A 116 8.18 -8.54 -0.66
C ILE A 116 8.80 -8.20 0.70
N LYS A 117 9.13 -9.20 1.50
CA LYS A 117 9.75 -8.99 2.82
C LYS A 117 11.09 -8.29 2.71
N GLU A 118 11.93 -8.69 1.74
CA GLU A 118 13.23 -8.09 1.49
C GLU A 118 13.10 -6.63 1.01
N LEU A 119 12.25 -6.37 0.01
CA LEU A 119 12.03 -5.03 -0.53
C LEU A 119 11.48 -4.02 0.50
N LEU A 120 10.74 -4.51 1.48
CA LEU A 120 10.09 -3.70 2.50
C LEU A 120 10.79 -3.77 3.86
N LEU A 121 12.03 -4.29 3.87
CA LEU A 121 12.86 -4.26 5.07
C LEU A 121 13.04 -2.80 5.50
N GLU A 122 12.85 -2.53 6.79
CA GLU A 122 12.99 -1.20 7.42
C GLU A 122 12.00 -0.10 6.92
N LEU A 123 11.23 -0.35 5.84
CA LEU A 123 10.32 0.65 5.26
C LEU A 123 9.36 1.29 6.29
N LYS A 124 8.94 0.52 7.29
CA LYS A 124 8.03 1.02 8.33
C LYS A 124 8.72 2.08 9.20
N GLU A 125 9.95 1.81 9.60
CA GLU A 125 10.73 2.73 10.43
C GLU A 125 11.14 3.96 9.64
N GLU A 126 11.57 3.78 8.39
CA GLU A 126 11.86 4.87 7.46
C GLU A 126 10.65 5.82 7.31
N LYS A 127 9.45 5.27 7.07
CA LYS A 127 8.22 6.07 6.96
C LYS A 127 7.92 6.84 8.24
N ILE A 128 8.03 6.18 9.41
CA ILE A 128 7.74 6.82 10.70
C ILE A 128 8.71 7.97 10.94
N ASN A 129 10.01 7.76 10.76
CA ASN A 129 11.04 8.78 10.94
C ASN A 129 10.81 9.94 9.98
N PHE A 130 10.62 9.65 8.69
CA PHE A 130 10.34 10.65 7.67
C PHE A 130 9.12 11.53 8.02
N ILE A 131 7.99 10.91 8.36
CA ILE A 131 6.78 11.66 8.71
C ILE A 131 7.01 12.51 9.96
N LYS A 132 7.72 11.97 10.97
CA LYS A 132 8.03 12.67 12.21
C LYS A 132 8.91 13.91 11.99
N ASP A 133 9.88 13.83 11.07
CA ASP A 133 10.80 14.91 10.77
C ASP A 133 10.10 16.08 10.06
N TYR A 134 9.11 15.78 9.22
CA TYR A 134 8.40 16.77 8.40
C TYR A 134 6.99 17.13 8.90
N TYR A 135 6.55 16.55 10.00
CA TYR A 135 5.25 16.88 10.59
C TYR A 135 5.31 18.25 11.29
N LYS A 136 4.45 19.19 10.88
CA LYS A 136 4.42 20.56 11.41
C LYS A 136 3.59 20.74 12.68
N GLY A 137 2.88 19.73 13.16
CA GLY A 137 2.12 19.79 14.41
C GLY A 137 3.03 19.76 15.64
N GLU A 138 2.46 20.01 16.82
CA GLU A 138 3.19 19.87 18.08
C GLU A 138 3.64 18.40 18.25
N LYS A 139 4.86 18.20 18.79
CA LYS A 139 5.42 16.85 18.94
C LYS A 139 4.60 15.97 19.88
N GLU A 140 3.85 16.59 20.80
CA GLU A 140 2.96 15.91 21.73
C GLU A 140 1.71 15.37 21.05
N ASP A 141 1.27 15.98 19.94
CA ASP A 141 0.10 15.57 19.14
C ASP A 141 0.46 14.62 18.00
N PHE A 142 1.73 14.22 17.87
CA PHE A 142 2.17 13.31 16.81
C PHE A 142 1.62 11.90 17.02
N ASP A 143 0.60 11.53 16.24
CA ASP A 143 0.08 10.17 16.16
C ASP A 143 0.20 9.61 14.74
N ILE A 144 1.19 8.76 14.55
CA ILE A 144 1.43 8.06 13.27
C ILE A 144 0.24 7.19 12.85
N ASN A 145 -0.53 6.66 13.80
CA ASN A 145 -1.69 5.83 13.47
C ASN A 145 -2.83 6.70 12.93
N ALA A 146 -3.05 7.87 13.50
CA ALA A 146 -4.02 8.84 13.00
C ALA A 146 -3.65 9.30 11.58
N ILE A 147 -2.38 9.65 11.35
CA ILE A 147 -1.88 10.03 10.02
C ILE A 147 -2.07 8.90 9.01
N ASN A 148 -1.68 7.67 9.35
CA ASN A 148 -1.87 6.52 8.47
C ASN A 148 -3.35 6.25 8.18
N ALA A 149 -4.25 6.41 9.16
CA ALA A 149 -5.69 6.24 8.95
C ALA A 149 -6.28 7.28 7.98
N VAL A 150 -5.72 8.48 7.93
CA VAL A 150 -6.09 9.50 6.95
C VAL A 150 -5.53 9.15 5.57
N LEU A 151 -4.26 8.76 5.46
CA LEU A 151 -3.61 8.35 4.22
C LEU A 151 -4.32 7.16 3.56
N GLU A 152 -4.71 6.16 4.34
CA GLU A 152 -5.43 4.98 3.83
C GLU A 152 -6.82 5.29 3.25
N LYS A 153 -7.43 6.40 3.66
CA LYS A 153 -8.75 6.83 3.16
C LYS A 153 -8.69 7.63 1.86
N LEU A 154 -7.50 8.08 1.44
CA LEU A 154 -7.35 8.81 0.18
C LEU A 154 -7.86 7.96 -0.98
N THR A 155 -8.64 8.56 -1.85
CA THR A 155 -9.06 7.97 -3.13
C THR A 155 -7.88 7.89 -4.09
N ASP A 156 -8.01 7.09 -5.16
CA ASP A 156 -6.96 6.98 -6.17
C ASP A 156 -6.66 8.31 -6.87
N THR A 157 -7.66 9.20 -6.98
CA THR A 157 -7.49 10.55 -7.52
C THR A 157 -6.70 11.43 -6.55
N GLU A 158 -7.09 11.44 -5.28
CA GLU A 158 -6.42 12.23 -4.23
C GLU A 158 -4.99 11.75 -3.97
N LEU A 159 -4.72 10.47 -4.21
CA LEU A 159 -3.37 9.91 -4.12
C LEU A 159 -2.39 10.56 -5.12
N LEU A 160 -2.88 11.13 -6.21
CA LEU A 160 -2.06 11.82 -7.21
C LEU A 160 -1.84 13.31 -6.89
N GLU A 161 -2.53 13.86 -5.90
CA GLU A 161 -2.47 15.26 -5.52
C GLU A 161 -1.45 15.47 -4.40
N LEU A 162 -0.28 16.05 -4.70
CA LEU A 162 0.77 16.31 -3.70
C LEU A 162 0.30 17.25 -2.59
N GLU A 163 -0.60 18.19 -2.89
CA GLU A 163 -1.16 19.12 -1.90
C GLU A 163 -1.90 18.41 -0.76
N LYS A 164 -2.51 17.25 -1.02
CA LYS A 164 -3.14 16.43 0.02
C LYS A 164 -2.12 15.93 1.03
N PHE A 165 -0.97 15.46 0.56
CA PHE A 165 0.11 14.98 1.43
C PHE A 165 0.72 16.14 2.24
N ALA A 166 0.96 17.29 1.62
CA ALA A 166 1.42 18.47 2.33
C ALA A 166 0.44 18.89 3.44
N SER A 167 -0.86 18.89 3.14
CA SER A 167 -1.92 19.21 4.12
C SER A 167 -1.97 18.21 5.28
N ILE A 168 -1.82 16.92 5.01
CA ILE A 168 -1.80 15.85 6.04
C ILE A 168 -0.60 16.02 6.97
N LEU A 169 0.54 16.48 6.44
CA LEU A 169 1.73 16.80 7.24
C LEU A 169 1.64 18.16 7.96
N GLY A 170 0.52 18.86 7.85
CA GLY A 170 0.28 20.15 8.52
C GLY A 170 0.85 21.37 7.78
N HIS A 171 1.22 21.21 6.51
CA HIS A 171 1.71 22.29 5.66
C HIS A 171 0.61 22.81 4.72
N GLY A 172 0.70 24.11 4.35
CA GLY A 172 -0.29 24.74 3.48
C GLY A 172 -0.04 24.45 1.99
N LYS A 173 0.79 25.29 1.32
CA LYS A 173 1.08 25.16 -0.12
C LYS A 173 2.41 24.45 -0.36
N THR A 174 2.47 23.62 -1.41
CA THR A 174 3.63 22.80 -1.73
C THR A 174 4.84 23.57 -2.25
N HIS A 175 4.63 24.73 -2.89
CA HIS A 175 5.71 25.52 -3.52
C HIS A 175 6.55 26.37 -2.57
N ASN A 176 6.29 26.32 -1.27
CA ASN A 176 7.07 27.10 -0.30
C ASN A 176 8.32 26.32 0.14
N SER A 177 9.49 26.96 0.05
CA SER A 177 10.70 26.45 0.71
C SER A 177 10.46 26.35 2.22
N LEU A 178 10.87 25.23 2.83
CA LEU A 178 10.69 24.99 4.27
C LEU A 178 11.61 25.87 5.13
N TYR A 179 12.67 26.40 4.55
CA TYR A 179 13.70 27.18 5.25
C TYR A 179 13.60 28.70 5.05
N ASN A 180 12.70 29.17 4.17
CA ASN A 180 12.44 30.60 4.01
C ASN A 180 11.44 31.09 5.07
N LYS A 181 11.95 31.37 6.26
CA LYS A 181 11.31 32.26 7.27
C LYS A 181 12.29 33.29 7.77
#